data_192bf26575371cb2927b21e16b4c400e
#
_entry.id   192bf26575371cb2927b21e16b4c400e
#
_cell.length_a   1.000
_cell.length_b   1.000
_cell.length_c   1.000
_cell.angle_alpha   90.00
_cell.angle_beta   90.00
_cell.angle_gamma   90.00
#
_symmetry.space_group_name_H-M   'P 1'
#
loop_
_entity.id
_entity.type
_entity.pdbx_description
1 polymer ?
#
loop_
_entity_poly.entity_id
_entity_poly.type
_entity_poly.pdbx_seq_one_letter_code
_entity_poly.pdbx_strand_id
1 'polypeptide(L)'
;MDSSNGGLTDSISLVKDTLPSDRSLNPLKKVGKLSDWLMSTLRSADPFHIDKGVTFRPGASPGIESMQGIDEPPDADTVRVYWCDFSAERIEWNEGTADGFDASVRPEWASTRWVNIDGLHPYVVNQIKTKYEIHTLAAEDVLRTSQRPKVEQFDHYLFAVVRMMRLEDNHLKQEQVSLFLFEDTLITFQEEPGDVWETIRERLKRGGARLRTYQTSYLFYALLDAVVDHMFPILETYGQRLEELEEAVLDDPGPRVQRAIHEMKRELSLLRRVMWPLREVANELHRTEIKWITKKVRTFLRDVYDHSLQIIEIVEMHREQAGSLNDLYMSAVGNRMNEIMKVLTLMASFFIPITFVAGVYGMNFEYIPELGWKYSYGGFWGVCLSIVGGLGIYFFRRGWIGRR
;
A
#
# COMPACT_ATOMS: atom_id res chain seq x y z
N MET A 1 33.25 -25.97 22.26
CA MET A 1 33.20 -25.20 21.01
C MET A 1 31.72 -25.10 20.69
N ASP A 2 31.08 -24.36 21.34
CA ASP A 2 30.62 -22.98 21.53
C ASP A 2 30.22 -22.27 20.25
N SER A 3 28.98 -21.83 20.30
CA SER A 3 28.34 -20.68 19.72
C SER A 3 27.23 -20.94 18.72
N SER A 4 25.99 -20.89 19.21
CA SER A 4 24.87 -20.24 18.50
C SER A 4 23.61 -20.18 19.38
N ASN A 5 23.57 -19.23 20.29
CA ASN A 5 22.38 -18.87 21.06
C ASN A 5 22.37 -17.36 21.34
N GLY A 6 22.37 -16.54 20.28
CA GLY A 6 22.47 -15.08 20.36
C GLY A 6 21.36 -14.27 19.71
N GLY A 7 20.28 -14.89 19.26
CA GLY A 7 19.26 -14.17 18.45
C GLY A 7 17.95 -13.78 19.14
N LEU A 8 17.64 -14.32 20.31
CA LEU A 8 16.32 -14.09 20.95
C LEU A 8 16.38 -13.15 22.18
N THR A 9 17.57 -12.90 22.72
CA THR A 9 17.76 -12.01 23.89
C THR A 9 17.88 -10.55 23.49
N ASP A 10 18.38 -10.23 22.30
CA ASP A 10 18.54 -8.83 21.85
C ASP A 10 17.21 -8.15 21.47
N SER A 11 16.22 -8.92 20.99
CA SER A 11 14.89 -8.37 20.65
C SER A 11 14.07 -8.00 21.91
N ILE A 12 14.37 -8.59 23.05
CA ILE A 12 13.67 -8.30 24.33
C ILE A 12 14.33 -7.13 25.06
N SER A 13 15.62 -6.86 24.82
CA SER A 13 16.32 -5.73 25.42
C SER A 13 15.93 -4.39 24.77
N LEU A 14 15.68 -4.36 23.45
CA LEU A 14 15.25 -3.17 22.70
C LEU A 14 13.83 -2.70 23.09
N VAL A 15 12.98 -3.60 23.57
CA VAL A 15 11.62 -3.25 24.04
C VAL A 15 11.63 -2.70 25.48
N LYS A 16 12.70 -2.98 26.27
CA LYS A 16 12.81 -2.47 27.64
C LYS A 16 13.29 -1.04 27.75
N ASP A 17 14.07 -0.54 26.79
CA ASP A 17 14.68 0.80 26.84
C ASP A 17 13.77 1.90 26.28
N THR A 18 12.62 1.58 25.68
CA THR A 18 11.67 2.57 25.14
C THR A 18 10.48 2.87 26.06
N LEU A 19 10.38 2.24 27.22
CA LEU A 19 9.33 2.55 28.19
C LEU A 19 9.83 3.55 29.24
N PRO A 20 9.20 4.73 29.42
CA PRO A 20 9.58 5.67 30.47
C PRO A 20 9.33 5.04 31.84
N SER A 21 10.41 4.88 32.62
CA SER A 21 10.42 4.31 33.96
C SER A 21 9.90 5.30 35.02
N ASP A 22 8.69 5.81 34.87
CA ASP A 22 8.07 6.65 35.89
C ASP A 22 7.09 5.83 36.75
N ARG A 23 7.55 5.47 37.96
CA ARG A 23 6.83 4.64 38.93
C ARG A 23 5.71 5.37 39.68
N SER A 24 5.41 6.64 39.33
CA SER A 24 4.50 7.51 40.10
C SER A 24 3.16 7.81 39.44
N LEU A 25 2.82 7.22 38.30
CA LEU A 25 1.59 7.51 37.58
C LEU A 25 0.46 6.55 37.90
N ASN A 26 -0.70 7.13 38.30
CA ASN A 26 -1.99 6.48 38.49
C ASN A 26 -2.31 5.50 37.34
N PRO A 27 -2.79 4.26 37.61
CA PRO A 27 -3.05 3.23 36.57
C PRO A 27 -3.96 3.72 35.44
N LEU A 28 -4.90 4.64 35.69
CA LEU A 28 -5.75 5.24 34.67
C LEU A 28 -4.98 6.16 33.69
N LYS A 29 -3.90 6.82 34.13
CA LYS A 29 -3.03 7.60 33.23
C LYS A 29 -2.08 6.73 32.40
N LYS A 30 -1.72 5.53 32.88
CA LYS A 30 -0.97 4.54 32.09
C LYS A 30 -1.80 3.94 30.95
N VAL A 31 -3.08 3.70 31.20
CA VAL A 31 -4.00 3.21 30.17
C VAL A 31 -4.20 4.28 29.07
N GLY A 32 -4.33 5.56 29.45
CA GLY A 32 -4.41 6.68 28.49
C GLY A 32 -3.17 6.81 27.61
N LYS A 33 -1.96 6.78 28.21
CA LYS A 33 -0.69 6.84 27.44
C LYS A 33 -0.47 5.60 26.55
N LEU A 34 -0.92 4.41 26.98
CA LEU A 34 -0.83 3.20 26.18
C LEU A 34 -1.83 3.23 25.02
N SER A 35 -3.04 3.77 25.26
CA SER A 35 -4.03 3.97 24.18
C SER A 35 -3.56 5.02 23.18
N ASP A 36 -2.93 6.12 23.62
CA ASP A 36 -2.39 7.15 22.73
C ASP A 36 -1.19 6.64 21.93
N TRP A 37 -0.32 5.83 22.53
CA TRP A 37 0.79 5.16 21.81
C TRP A 37 0.26 4.10 20.82
N LEU A 38 -0.71 3.27 21.23
CA LEU A 38 -1.38 2.30 20.34
C LEU A 38 -2.10 3.01 19.18
N MET A 39 -2.79 4.12 19.47
CA MET A 39 -3.48 4.91 18.45
C MET A 39 -2.50 5.64 17.52
N SER A 40 -1.34 6.09 18.00
CA SER A 40 -0.28 6.66 17.16
C SER A 40 0.36 5.59 16.27
N THR A 41 0.61 4.39 16.81
CA THR A 41 1.17 3.26 16.04
C THR A 41 0.16 2.70 15.03
N LEU A 42 -1.14 2.67 15.39
CA LEU A 42 -2.21 2.31 14.46
C LEU A 42 -2.47 3.38 13.40
N ARG A 43 -2.25 4.67 13.71
CA ARG A 43 -2.32 5.76 12.73
C ARG A 43 -1.16 5.74 11.75
N SER A 44 0.06 5.38 12.19
CA SER A 44 1.21 5.22 11.27
C SER A 44 1.07 4.00 10.36
N ALA A 45 0.22 3.03 10.72
CA ALA A 45 -0.12 1.86 9.92
C ALA A 45 -1.40 2.03 9.09
N ASP A 46 -2.03 3.22 9.11
CA ASP A 46 -3.22 3.50 8.30
C ASP A 46 -2.80 3.96 6.89
N PRO A 47 -2.97 3.12 5.85
CA PRO A 47 -2.69 3.51 4.47
C PRO A 47 -3.70 4.55 3.94
N PHE A 48 -4.70 4.89 4.75
CA PHE A 48 -5.65 5.96 4.49
C PHE A 48 -5.20 7.26 5.16
N HIS A 49 -3.94 7.63 5.05
CA HIS A 49 -3.41 8.88 5.61
C HIS A 49 -4.45 10.01 5.46
N ILE A 50 -5.25 10.17 6.50
CA ILE A 50 -6.16 11.29 6.64
C ILE A 50 -5.33 12.38 7.31
N ASP A 51 -4.98 13.39 6.52
CA ASP A 51 -4.35 14.66 6.92
C ASP A 51 -3.23 14.62 7.97
N LYS A 52 -2.00 14.68 7.52
CA LYS A 52 -0.83 14.99 8.37
C LYS A 52 -0.71 16.48 8.75
N GLY A 53 -1.55 17.37 8.21
CA GLY A 53 -1.21 18.79 8.29
C GLY A 53 -2.28 19.75 8.81
N VAL A 54 -3.55 19.53 8.55
CA VAL A 54 -4.56 20.55 8.89
C VAL A 54 -5.77 19.90 9.57
N THR A 55 -5.88 20.08 10.88
CA THR A 55 -7.05 19.67 11.65
C THR A 55 -8.24 20.55 11.28
N PHE A 56 -9.13 20.01 10.46
CA PHE A 56 -10.39 20.67 10.10
C PHE A 56 -11.34 20.70 11.28
N ARG A 57 -11.80 21.92 11.65
CA ARG A 57 -12.92 22.08 12.57
C ARG A 57 -14.20 22.20 11.75
N PRO A 58 -15.21 21.33 11.96
CA PRO A 58 -16.50 21.51 11.31
C PRO A 58 -17.05 22.93 11.57
N GLY A 59 -17.46 23.64 10.50
CA GLY A 59 -17.94 25.01 10.59
C GLY A 59 -16.86 26.10 10.58
N ALA A 60 -15.59 25.78 10.34
CA ALA A 60 -14.56 26.78 10.07
C ALA A 60 -14.84 27.51 8.74
N SER A 61 -14.40 28.76 8.63
CA SER A 61 -14.49 29.53 7.37
C SER A 61 -13.77 28.77 6.26
N PRO A 62 -14.39 28.61 5.08
CA PRO A 62 -13.70 27.99 3.95
C PRO A 62 -12.61 28.93 3.42
N GLY A 63 -11.55 28.33 2.87
CA GLY A 63 -10.46 29.03 2.22
C GLY A 63 -9.16 29.04 3.02
N ILE A 64 -8.07 29.29 2.28
CA ILE A 64 -6.72 29.28 2.82
C ILE A 64 -6.46 30.39 3.85
N GLU A 65 -7.21 31.50 3.80
CA GLU A 65 -7.00 32.67 4.62
C GLU A 65 -7.16 32.45 6.14
N SER A 66 -7.85 31.38 6.52
CA SER A 66 -8.04 30.97 7.92
C SER A 66 -7.00 29.97 8.43
N MET A 67 -6.06 29.55 7.58
CA MET A 67 -5.07 28.53 7.95
C MET A 67 -3.91 29.10 8.77
N GLN A 68 -3.46 28.33 9.73
CA GLN A 68 -2.28 28.67 10.53
C GLN A 68 -1.02 28.62 9.66
N GLY A 69 -0.08 29.56 9.88
CA GLY A 69 1.18 29.63 9.15
C GLY A 69 1.11 30.29 7.78
N ILE A 70 -0.01 30.95 7.45
CA ILE A 70 -0.18 31.61 6.13
C ILE A 70 0.77 32.82 5.96
N ASP A 71 1.12 33.49 7.03
CA ASP A 71 2.01 34.67 7.04
C ASP A 71 3.45 34.33 7.48
N GLU A 72 3.72 33.09 7.84
CA GLU A 72 5.02 32.64 8.33
C GLU A 72 5.75 31.85 7.23
N PRO A 73 6.94 32.29 6.76
CA PRO A 73 7.69 31.53 5.76
C PRO A 73 8.12 30.17 6.33
N PRO A 74 8.14 29.10 5.52
CA PRO A 74 8.63 27.79 5.94
C PRO A 74 10.15 27.84 6.17
N ASP A 75 10.65 26.88 6.95
CA ASP A 75 12.08 26.61 7.00
C ASP A 75 12.63 26.30 5.61
N ALA A 76 13.86 26.74 5.33
CA ALA A 76 14.45 26.71 3.99
C ALA A 76 14.45 25.33 3.28
N ASP A 77 14.45 24.24 4.08
CA ASP A 77 14.47 22.87 3.55
C ASP A 77 13.08 22.21 3.49
N THR A 78 12.03 22.90 3.93
CA THR A 78 10.70 22.31 4.02
C THR A 78 9.98 22.32 2.67
N VAL A 79 10.17 23.38 1.87
CA VAL A 79 9.57 23.53 0.55
C VAL A 79 10.63 23.95 -0.45
N ARG A 80 10.72 23.22 -1.55
CA ARG A 80 11.59 23.53 -2.67
C ARG A 80 10.77 23.87 -3.90
N VAL A 81 11.21 24.90 -4.62
CA VAL A 81 10.57 25.35 -5.87
C VAL A 81 11.53 25.15 -7.01
N TYR A 82 11.10 24.36 -7.98
CA TYR A 82 11.82 24.13 -9.23
C TYR A 82 11.03 24.81 -10.35
N TRP A 83 11.70 25.53 -11.24
CA TRP A 83 11.00 26.05 -12.40
C TRP A 83 11.83 25.88 -13.67
N CYS A 84 11.10 25.59 -14.73
CA CYS A 84 11.66 25.37 -16.06
C CYS A 84 11.01 26.34 -17.02
N ASP A 85 11.82 27.23 -17.58
CA ASP A 85 11.41 28.11 -18.66
C ASP A 85 11.87 27.53 -19.98
N PHE A 86 10.98 27.37 -20.95
CA PHE A 86 11.33 26.77 -22.21
C PHE A 86 10.55 27.35 -23.41
N SER A 87 11.19 27.19 -24.57
CA SER A 87 10.64 27.41 -25.90
C SER A 87 10.98 26.24 -26.81
N ALA A 88 10.61 26.28 -28.06
CA ALA A 88 11.01 25.21 -29.00
C ALA A 88 12.54 25.03 -29.09
N GLU A 89 13.30 26.10 -28.91
CA GLU A 89 14.77 26.13 -29.16
C GLU A 89 15.57 26.13 -27.85
N ARG A 90 15.06 26.78 -26.79
CA ARG A 90 15.80 27.02 -25.55
C ARG A 90 15.08 26.47 -24.34
N ILE A 91 15.86 26.05 -23.33
CA ILE A 91 15.37 25.61 -22.04
C ILE A 91 16.31 26.06 -20.94
N GLU A 92 15.75 26.47 -19.81
CA GLU A 92 16.49 26.87 -18.62
C GLU A 92 15.82 26.30 -17.39
N TRP A 93 16.61 25.64 -16.55
CA TRP A 93 16.18 25.07 -15.29
C TRP A 93 16.72 25.86 -14.14
N ASN A 94 15.88 26.14 -13.17
CA ASN A 94 16.22 26.86 -11.98
C ASN A 94 15.64 26.12 -10.76
N GLU A 95 16.29 26.31 -9.62
CA GLU A 95 15.88 25.80 -8.32
C GLU A 95 16.05 26.91 -7.28
N GLY A 96 15.12 26.96 -6.32
CA GLY A 96 15.18 27.94 -5.24
C GLY A 96 14.27 27.59 -4.08
N THR A 97 14.34 28.42 -3.06
CA THR A 97 13.39 28.39 -1.96
C THR A 97 12.13 29.16 -2.33
N ALA A 98 11.06 29.01 -1.54
CA ALA A 98 9.81 29.73 -1.72
C ALA A 98 10.02 31.26 -1.79
N ASP A 99 10.88 31.83 -0.96
CA ASP A 99 11.18 33.27 -0.92
C ASP A 99 12.08 33.72 -2.09
N GLY A 100 12.87 32.80 -2.64
CA GLY A 100 13.75 33.09 -3.80
C GLY A 100 13.06 32.98 -5.15
N PHE A 101 11.86 32.42 -5.20
CA PHE A 101 11.09 32.28 -6.44
C PHE A 101 10.29 33.56 -6.74
N ASP A 102 10.77 34.37 -7.69
CA ASP A 102 9.99 35.48 -8.22
C ASP A 102 9.22 35.04 -9.48
N ALA A 103 7.94 34.78 -9.30
CA ALA A 103 7.05 34.41 -10.40
C ALA A 103 6.93 35.53 -11.48
N SER A 104 7.32 36.80 -11.18
CA SER A 104 7.27 37.90 -12.13
C SER A 104 8.44 37.92 -13.12
N VAL A 105 9.56 37.34 -12.71
CA VAL A 105 10.76 37.28 -13.56
C VAL A 105 10.65 36.10 -14.50
N ARG A 106 10.38 36.37 -15.76
CA ARG A 106 10.32 35.38 -16.84
C ARG A 106 11.11 35.87 -18.04
N PRO A 107 11.99 35.05 -18.63
CA PRO A 107 12.70 35.41 -19.84
C PRO A 107 11.74 35.67 -21.04
N GLU A 108 11.95 36.75 -21.80
CA GLU A 108 11.10 37.08 -22.95
C GLU A 108 11.04 35.97 -24.02
N TRP A 109 12.09 35.15 -24.11
CA TRP A 109 12.16 34.03 -25.08
C TRP A 109 11.34 32.80 -24.61
N ALA A 110 10.92 32.74 -23.35
CA ALA A 110 10.22 31.60 -22.78
C ALA A 110 8.74 31.63 -23.18
N SER A 111 8.31 30.67 -23.97
CA SER A 111 6.90 30.52 -24.36
C SER A 111 6.10 29.76 -23.30
N THR A 112 6.75 28.90 -22.51
CA THR A 112 6.12 28.06 -21.50
C THR A 112 6.97 28.04 -20.24
N ARG A 113 6.31 28.06 -19.09
CA ARG A 113 6.92 27.86 -17.77
C ARG A 113 6.27 26.68 -17.06
N TRP A 114 7.09 25.81 -16.50
CA TRP A 114 6.66 24.78 -15.55
C TRP A 114 7.24 25.09 -14.17
N VAL A 115 6.37 25.25 -13.17
CA VAL A 115 6.77 25.44 -11.77
C VAL A 115 6.38 24.20 -11.02
N ASN A 116 7.35 23.51 -10.41
CA ASN A 116 7.13 22.34 -9.56
C ASN A 116 7.47 22.71 -8.12
N ILE A 117 6.54 22.47 -7.20
CA ILE A 117 6.68 22.79 -5.79
C ILE A 117 6.62 21.51 -5.01
N ASP A 118 7.75 21.17 -4.36
CA ASP A 118 7.91 19.99 -3.51
C ASP A 118 7.79 20.41 -2.04
N GLY A 119 6.80 19.86 -1.35
CA GLY A 119 6.39 20.23 -0.01
C GLY A 119 5.21 21.21 -0.02
N LEU A 120 4.31 21.06 0.93
CA LEU A 120 3.11 21.88 1.08
C LEU A 120 3.23 22.79 2.30
N HIS A 121 3.11 24.11 2.09
CA HIS A 121 3.08 25.08 3.17
C HIS A 121 2.07 26.19 2.88
N PRO A 122 1.22 26.62 3.85
CA PRO A 122 0.20 27.63 3.61
C PRO A 122 0.75 28.96 3.06
N TYR A 123 1.90 29.40 3.53
CA TYR A 123 2.59 30.59 3.07
C TYR A 123 2.91 30.53 1.56
N VAL A 124 3.53 29.42 1.11
CA VAL A 124 3.94 29.24 -0.29
C VAL A 124 2.72 29.18 -1.21
N VAL A 125 1.72 28.39 -0.81
CA VAL A 125 0.46 28.27 -1.57
C VAL A 125 -0.25 29.62 -1.67
N ASN A 126 -0.24 30.44 -0.59
CA ASN A 126 -0.81 31.78 -0.60
C ASN A 126 -0.05 32.77 -1.49
N GLN A 127 1.29 32.70 -1.53
CA GLN A 127 2.09 33.50 -2.48
C GLN A 127 1.76 33.16 -3.93
N ILE A 128 1.73 31.88 -4.26
CA ILE A 128 1.37 31.42 -5.63
C ILE A 128 -0.08 31.79 -5.95
N LYS A 129 -1.02 31.60 -5.01
CA LYS A 129 -2.42 32.01 -5.14
C LYS A 129 -2.53 33.49 -5.51
N THR A 130 -1.83 34.35 -4.78
CA THR A 130 -1.88 35.79 -5.00
C THR A 130 -1.31 36.21 -6.36
N LYS A 131 -0.20 35.56 -6.75
CA LYS A 131 0.49 35.88 -8.00
C LYS A 131 -0.26 35.42 -9.24
N TYR A 132 -0.88 34.25 -9.19
CA TYR A 132 -1.58 33.64 -10.33
C TYR A 132 -3.10 33.75 -10.24
N GLU A 133 -3.62 34.58 -9.32
CA GLU A 133 -5.06 34.80 -9.10
C GLU A 133 -5.87 33.52 -8.93
N ILE A 134 -5.27 32.54 -8.17
CA ILE A 134 -5.91 31.25 -7.89
C ILE A 134 -7.05 31.47 -6.88
N HIS A 135 -8.19 30.82 -7.14
CA HIS A 135 -9.35 30.88 -6.26
C HIS A 135 -9.02 30.27 -4.88
N THR A 136 -9.52 30.90 -3.82
CA THR A 136 -9.19 30.53 -2.43
C THR A 136 -9.54 29.08 -2.09
N LEU A 137 -10.62 28.51 -2.65
CA LEU A 137 -11.00 27.11 -2.46
C LEU A 137 -10.03 26.14 -3.18
N ALA A 138 -9.56 26.48 -4.38
CA ALA A 138 -8.58 25.66 -5.08
C ALA A 138 -7.22 25.65 -4.35
N ALA A 139 -6.82 26.79 -3.77
CA ALA A 139 -5.63 26.87 -2.92
C ALA A 139 -5.80 26.09 -1.60
N GLU A 140 -6.98 26.08 -1.01
CA GLU A 140 -7.31 25.24 0.15
C GLU A 140 -7.20 23.74 -0.20
N ASP A 141 -7.68 23.32 -1.36
CA ASP A 141 -7.64 21.94 -1.83
C ASP A 141 -6.21 21.43 -2.07
N VAL A 142 -5.26 22.30 -2.41
CA VAL A 142 -3.83 21.95 -2.46
C VAL A 142 -3.33 21.50 -1.09
N LEU A 143 -3.71 22.20 -0.03
CA LEU A 143 -3.27 21.91 1.34
C LEU A 143 -4.06 20.76 1.99
N ARG A 144 -5.25 20.46 1.45
CA ARG A 144 -6.07 19.31 1.88
C ARG A 144 -5.68 18.06 1.11
N THR A 145 -4.72 17.33 1.61
CA THR A 145 -4.15 16.15 0.93
C THR A 145 -5.06 14.92 0.91
N SER A 146 -6.32 15.04 1.29
CA SER A 146 -7.34 13.99 1.26
C SER A 146 -8.31 14.07 0.07
N GLN A 147 -8.05 14.95 -0.90
CA GLN A 147 -8.93 15.13 -2.06
C GLN A 147 -8.99 13.90 -2.95
N ARG A 148 -10.17 13.66 -3.53
CA ARG A 148 -10.30 12.68 -4.63
C ARG A 148 -9.79 13.30 -5.93
N PRO A 149 -9.29 12.52 -6.86
CA PRO A 149 -9.04 13.01 -8.21
C PRO A 149 -10.24 13.77 -8.75
N LYS A 150 -10.01 15.01 -9.23
CA LYS A 150 -11.03 15.89 -9.78
C LYS A 150 -10.42 16.87 -10.76
N VAL A 151 -11.25 17.47 -11.59
CA VAL A 151 -10.90 18.58 -12.46
C VAL A 151 -11.95 19.67 -12.33
N GLU A 152 -11.52 20.93 -12.27
CA GLU A 152 -12.38 22.10 -12.16
C GLU A 152 -11.89 23.20 -13.11
N GLN A 153 -12.82 23.79 -13.83
CA GLN A 153 -12.52 24.89 -14.74
C GLN A 153 -12.80 26.23 -14.07
N PHE A 154 -11.81 27.10 -14.11
CA PHE A 154 -11.92 28.50 -13.68
C PHE A 154 -11.73 29.43 -14.88
N ASP A 155 -12.03 30.72 -14.72
CA ASP A 155 -11.96 31.70 -15.80
C ASP A 155 -10.56 31.83 -16.44
N HIS A 156 -9.50 31.62 -15.63
CA HIS A 156 -8.12 31.88 -16.04
C HIS A 156 -7.26 30.62 -16.08
N TYR A 157 -7.71 29.48 -15.53
CA TYR A 157 -6.94 28.24 -15.47
C TYR A 157 -7.86 27.01 -15.36
N LEU A 158 -7.25 25.85 -15.58
CA LEU A 158 -7.81 24.55 -15.24
C LEU A 158 -7.09 24.02 -13.99
N PHE A 159 -7.84 23.60 -12.99
CA PHE A 159 -7.34 22.95 -11.78
C PHE A 159 -7.61 21.46 -11.82
N ALA A 160 -6.60 20.64 -11.61
CA ALA A 160 -6.76 19.20 -11.51
C ALA A 160 -6.04 18.66 -10.26
N VAL A 161 -6.68 17.74 -9.58
CA VAL A 161 -6.09 16.96 -8.49
C VAL A 161 -6.02 15.53 -8.93
N VAL A 162 -4.85 14.91 -8.79
CA VAL A 162 -4.63 13.50 -9.05
C VAL A 162 -3.90 12.85 -7.89
N ARG A 163 -3.88 11.52 -7.86
CA ARG A 163 -3.14 10.74 -6.87
C ARG A 163 -1.99 10.04 -7.56
N MET A 164 -0.78 10.36 -7.16
CA MET A 164 0.41 9.64 -7.55
C MET A 164 0.65 8.48 -6.59
N MET A 165 0.85 7.29 -7.13
CA MET A 165 1.08 6.07 -6.38
C MET A 165 2.52 5.63 -6.58
N ARG A 166 3.18 5.21 -5.50
CA ARG A 166 4.55 4.69 -5.55
C ARG A 166 4.68 3.45 -4.66
N LEU A 167 5.59 2.56 -5.00
CA LEU A 167 6.00 1.47 -4.11
C LEU A 167 7.30 1.87 -3.42
N GLU A 168 7.25 1.98 -2.10
CA GLU A 168 8.43 2.20 -1.25
C GLU A 168 8.51 1.07 -0.22
N ASP A 169 9.67 0.42 -0.14
CA ASP A 169 9.89 -0.71 0.78
C ASP A 169 8.78 -1.76 0.71
N ASN A 170 8.30 -2.04 -0.50
CA ASN A 170 7.21 -2.99 -0.73
C ASN A 170 5.81 -2.55 -0.24
N HIS A 171 5.65 -1.33 0.23
CA HIS A 171 4.37 -0.76 0.65
C HIS A 171 3.89 0.29 -0.35
N LEU A 172 2.57 0.29 -0.57
CA LEU A 172 1.93 1.27 -1.44
C LEU A 172 1.81 2.60 -0.72
N LYS A 173 2.50 3.61 -1.25
CA LYS A 173 2.33 5.01 -0.83
C LYS A 173 1.51 5.77 -1.87
N GLN A 174 0.72 6.70 -1.38
CA GLN A 174 -0.04 7.63 -2.21
C GLN A 174 0.25 9.06 -1.78
N GLU A 175 0.34 9.96 -2.75
CA GLU A 175 0.39 11.39 -2.48
C GLU A 175 -0.55 12.15 -3.41
N GLN A 176 -1.00 13.31 -2.97
CA GLN A 176 -1.79 14.22 -3.79
C GLN A 176 -0.87 15.07 -4.65
N VAL A 177 -1.20 15.15 -5.93
CA VAL A 177 -0.59 16.09 -6.86
C VAL A 177 -1.66 17.04 -7.36
N SER A 178 -1.41 18.33 -7.19
CA SER A 178 -2.32 19.39 -7.65
C SER A 178 -1.69 20.11 -8.83
N LEU A 179 -2.43 20.24 -9.93
CA LEU A 179 -1.96 20.84 -11.18
C LEU A 179 -2.84 22.05 -11.54
N PHE A 180 -2.20 23.18 -11.83
CA PHE A 180 -2.86 24.38 -12.35
C PHE A 180 -2.34 24.65 -13.76
N LEU A 181 -3.21 24.50 -14.74
CA LEU A 181 -2.91 24.72 -16.14
C LEU A 181 -3.40 26.11 -16.56
N PHE A 182 -2.48 27.02 -16.79
CA PHE A 182 -2.70 28.32 -17.40
C PHE A 182 -2.35 28.30 -18.91
N GLU A 183 -2.53 29.38 -19.59
CA GLU A 183 -2.24 29.50 -21.03
C GLU A 183 -0.76 29.20 -21.34
N ASP A 184 0.14 29.73 -20.54
CA ASP A 184 1.59 29.68 -20.74
C ASP A 184 2.38 29.13 -19.54
N THR A 185 1.69 28.77 -18.45
CA THR A 185 2.31 28.29 -17.22
C THR A 185 1.59 27.05 -16.74
N LEU A 186 2.36 26.06 -16.29
CA LEU A 186 1.88 24.90 -15.56
C LEU A 186 2.49 24.92 -14.16
N ILE A 187 1.66 24.84 -13.12
CA ILE A 187 2.12 24.78 -11.75
C ILE A 187 1.71 23.41 -11.16
N THR A 188 2.66 22.72 -10.54
CA THR A 188 2.43 21.45 -9.86
C THR A 188 2.83 21.56 -8.39
N PHE A 189 1.98 21.08 -7.50
CA PHE A 189 2.26 20.92 -6.09
C PHE A 189 2.28 19.45 -5.72
N GLN A 190 3.27 19.04 -4.93
CA GLN A 190 3.47 17.70 -4.39
C GLN A 190 3.61 17.75 -2.87
N GLU A 191 3.21 16.67 -2.17
CA GLU A 191 3.32 16.58 -0.72
C GLU A 191 4.75 16.36 -0.26
N GLU A 192 5.48 15.51 -0.97
CA GLU A 192 6.85 15.07 -0.63
C GLU A 192 7.77 15.17 -1.87
N PRO A 193 9.08 15.37 -1.69
CA PRO A 193 10.03 15.32 -2.78
C PRO A 193 10.06 13.96 -3.48
N GLY A 194 10.23 13.99 -4.80
CA GLY A 194 10.31 12.79 -5.63
C GLY A 194 9.01 12.51 -6.36
N ASP A 195 9.12 12.34 -7.67
CA ASP A 195 7.98 12.13 -8.56
C ASP A 195 8.29 11.11 -9.67
N VAL A 196 7.32 10.88 -10.55
CA VAL A 196 7.41 9.96 -11.69
C VAL A 196 7.79 10.68 -13.00
N TRP A 197 8.22 11.93 -12.94
CA TRP A 197 8.38 12.80 -14.10
C TRP A 197 9.81 12.96 -14.62
N GLU A 198 10.77 12.19 -14.12
CA GLU A 198 12.16 12.33 -14.59
C GLU A 198 12.29 12.10 -16.10
N THR A 199 11.56 11.13 -16.65
CA THR A 199 11.50 10.91 -18.10
C THR A 199 10.98 12.13 -18.85
N ILE A 200 10.02 12.88 -18.28
CA ILE A 200 9.50 14.12 -18.88
C ILE A 200 10.56 15.21 -18.84
N ARG A 201 11.30 15.36 -17.72
CA ARG A 201 12.43 16.30 -17.59
C ARG A 201 13.51 15.99 -18.61
N GLU A 202 13.87 14.73 -18.80
CA GLU A 202 14.84 14.33 -19.83
C GLU A 202 14.36 14.63 -21.26
N ARG A 203 13.08 14.38 -21.56
CA ARG A 203 12.49 14.72 -22.86
C ARG A 203 12.50 16.22 -23.11
N LEU A 204 12.24 17.04 -22.08
CA LEU A 204 12.38 18.49 -22.15
C LEU A 204 13.84 18.91 -22.42
N LYS A 205 14.81 18.30 -21.74
CA LYS A 205 16.26 18.60 -21.93
C LYS A 205 16.75 18.25 -23.33
N ARG A 206 16.36 17.10 -23.89
CA ARG A 206 16.82 16.63 -25.22
C ARG A 206 16.40 17.52 -26.38
N GLY A 207 15.32 18.28 -26.25
CA GLY A 207 14.80 19.15 -27.31
C GLY A 207 14.15 18.38 -28.48
N GLY A 208 13.62 19.14 -29.44
CA GLY A 208 13.05 18.58 -30.69
C GLY A 208 11.74 17.81 -30.55
N ALA A 209 11.26 17.61 -29.33
CA ALA A 209 10.06 16.84 -29.03
C ALA A 209 8.81 17.73 -29.09
N ARG A 210 7.66 17.10 -29.34
CA ARG A 210 6.33 17.71 -29.27
C ARG A 210 6.12 18.46 -27.95
N LEU A 211 6.79 18.03 -26.88
CA LEU A 211 6.72 18.60 -25.53
C LEU A 211 7.10 20.10 -25.50
N ARG A 212 8.04 20.54 -26.33
CA ARG A 212 8.43 21.95 -26.43
C ARG A 212 7.58 22.74 -27.44
N THR A 213 6.89 22.05 -28.35
CA THR A 213 6.21 22.69 -29.51
C THR A 213 4.71 22.86 -29.30
N TYR A 214 4.07 22.00 -28.47
CA TYR A 214 2.63 21.95 -28.30
C TYR A 214 2.10 22.73 -27.07
N GLN A 215 2.86 23.64 -26.53
CA GLN A 215 2.45 24.50 -25.41
C GLN A 215 2.19 23.75 -24.09
N THR A 216 1.71 24.49 -23.10
CA THR A 216 1.47 24.09 -21.72
C THR A 216 0.50 22.89 -21.60
N SER A 217 -0.52 22.84 -22.45
CA SER A 217 -1.52 21.78 -22.42
C SER A 217 -0.94 20.39 -22.74
N TYR A 218 0.10 20.32 -23.59
CA TYR A 218 0.76 19.05 -23.86
C TYR A 218 1.66 18.61 -22.70
N LEU A 219 2.29 19.55 -22.00
CA LEU A 219 3.03 19.24 -20.78
C LEU A 219 2.07 18.71 -19.70
N PHE A 220 0.92 19.37 -19.51
CA PHE A 220 -0.12 18.88 -18.59
C PHE A 220 -0.54 17.44 -18.89
N TYR A 221 -0.85 17.14 -20.17
CA TYR A 221 -1.12 15.78 -20.62
C TYR A 221 0.03 14.84 -20.24
N ALA A 222 1.29 15.21 -20.59
CA ALA A 222 2.43 14.33 -20.38
C ALA A 222 2.68 14.02 -18.89
N LEU A 223 2.46 14.98 -17.99
CA LEU A 223 2.56 14.75 -16.55
C LEU A 223 1.45 13.83 -16.04
N LEU A 224 0.22 14.03 -16.53
CA LEU A 224 -0.91 13.17 -16.19
C LEU A 224 -0.73 11.74 -16.69
N ASP A 225 -0.29 11.60 -17.94
CA ASP A 225 0.02 10.33 -18.59
C ASP A 225 1.08 9.53 -17.79
N ALA A 226 2.16 10.20 -17.39
CA ALA A 226 3.20 9.57 -16.58
C ALA A 226 2.70 9.08 -15.21
N VAL A 227 1.77 9.80 -14.58
CA VAL A 227 1.14 9.36 -13.32
C VAL A 227 0.29 8.12 -13.55
N VAL A 228 -0.45 8.07 -14.66
CA VAL A 228 -1.28 6.89 -15.01
C VAL A 228 -0.41 5.71 -15.40
N ASP A 229 0.56 5.91 -16.28
CA ASP A 229 1.43 4.84 -16.78
C ASP A 229 2.29 4.22 -15.68
N HIS A 230 2.65 4.99 -14.65
CA HIS A 230 3.38 4.49 -13.50
C HIS A 230 2.61 3.41 -12.70
N MET A 231 1.32 3.28 -12.92
CA MET A 231 0.51 2.23 -12.30
C MET A 231 0.80 0.84 -12.86
N PHE A 232 1.22 0.72 -14.13
CA PHE A 232 1.48 -0.59 -14.74
C PHE A 232 2.60 -1.38 -14.04
N PRO A 233 3.80 -0.83 -13.77
CA PRO A 233 4.83 -1.52 -13.00
C PRO A 233 4.39 -1.90 -11.59
N ILE A 234 3.57 -1.05 -10.95
CA ILE A 234 2.98 -1.35 -9.65
C ILE A 234 2.10 -2.60 -9.74
N LEU A 235 1.19 -2.65 -10.71
CA LEU A 235 0.27 -3.78 -10.91
C LEU A 235 1.00 -5.07 -11.29
N GLU A 236 2.07 -4.98 -12.08
CA GLU A 236 2.93 -6.13 -12.38
C GLU A 236 3.54 -6.72 -11.10
N THR A 237 4.06 -5.86 -10.21
CA THR A 237 4.56 -6.28 -8.89
C THR A 237 3.47 -6.94 -8.04
N TYR A 238 2.22 -6.44 -8.11
CA TYR A 238 1.10 -7.05 -7.40
C TYR A 238 0.71 -8.41 -7.96
N GLY A 239 0.80 -8.60 -9.30
CA GLY A 239 0.63 -9.90 -9.93
C GLY A 239 1.62 -10.94 -9.40
N GLN A 240 2.91 -10.59 -9.39
CA GLN A 240 3.97 -11.45 -8.87
C GLN A 240 3.75 -11.81 -7.38
N ARG A 241 3.38 -10.84 -6.54
CA ARG A 241 3.07 -11.08 -5.13
C ARG A 241 1.86 -11.99 -4.92
N LEU A 242 0.85 -11.92 -5.78
CA LEU A 242 -0.31 -12.81 -5.72
C LEU A 242 0.09 -14.24 -6.03
N GLU A 243 0.97 -14.48 -7.01
CA GLU A 243 1.53 -15.79 -7.32
C GLU A 243 2.36 -16.35 -6.15
N GLU A 244 3.24 -15.55 -5.56
CA GLU A 244 4.02 -15.93 -4.37
C GLU A 244 3.11 -16.28 -3.18
N LEU A 245 2.02 -15.54 -2.98
CA LEU A 245 1.04 -15.83 -1.93
C LEU A 245 0.28 -17.12 -2.19
N GLU A 246 -0.03 -17.45 -3.44
CA GLU A 246 -0.68 -18.71 -3.82
C GLU A 246 0.23 -19.90 -3.47
N GLU A 247 1.50 -19.85 -3.83
CA GLU A 247 2.48 -20.87 -3.48
C GLU A 247 2.61 -21.02 -1.95
N ALA A 248 2.72 -19.89 -1.23
CA ALA A 248 2.82 -19.90 0.22
C ALA A 248 1.58 -20.50 0.92
N VAL A 249 0.38 -20.29 0.37
CA VAL A 249 -0.87 -20.90 0.87
C VAL A 249 -0.84 -22.42 0.70
N LEU A 250 -0.31 -22.91 -0.42
CA LEU A 250 -0.25 -24.35 -0.70
C LEU A 250 0.81 -25.06 0.15
N ASP A 251 1.95 -24.42 0.40
CA ASP A 251 3.07 -24.99 1.13
C ASP A 251 2.85 -24.98 2.65
N ASP A 252 2.58 -23.83 3.24
CA ASP A 252 2.41 -23.67 4.68
C ASP A 252 1.38 -22.57 5.03
N PRO A 253 0.09 -22.90 5.09
CA PRO A 253 -0.99 -21.95 5.39
C PRO A 253 -0.95 -21.49 6.85
N GLY A 254 -0.03 -20.56 7.14
CA GLY A 254 0.16 -20.00 8.48
C GLY A 254 -0.48 -18.61 8.66
N PRO A 255 -0.50 -18.06 9.90
CA PRO A 255 -1.10 -16.74 10.19
C PRO A 255 -0.38 -15.57 9.49
N ARG A 256 0.87 -15.75 9.05
CA ARG A 256 1.61 -14.74 8.27
C ARG A 256 1.04 -14.60 6.87
N VAL A 257 0.75 -15.74 6.22
CA VAL A 257 0.15 -15.78 4.88
C VAL A 257 -1.23 -15.14 4.89
N GLN A 258 -2.05 -15.44 5.90
CA GLN A 258 -3.36 -14.81 6.07
C GLN A 258 -3.28 -13.29 6.17
N ARG A 259 -2.34 -12.76 6.96
CA ARG A 259 -2.15 -11.30 7.07
C ARG A 259 -1.74 -10.69 5.75
N ALA A 260 -0.80 -11.30 5.03
CA ALA A 260 -0.35 -10.83 3.72
C ALA A 260 -1.50 -10.80 2.69
N ILE A 261 -2.39 -11.79 2.68
CA ILE A 261 -3.60 -11.78 1.85
C ILE A 261 -4.51 -10.59 2.23
N HIS A 262 -4.70 -10.31 3.51
CA HIS A 262 -5.50 -9.16 3.95
C HIS A 262 -4.87 -7.82 3.56
N GLU A 263 -3.56 -7.66 3.71
CA GLU A 263 -2.82 -6.47 3.28
C GLU A 263 -2.97 -6.26 1.76
N MET A 264 -2.76 -7.31 0.97
CA MET A 264 -2.95 -7.30 -0.48
C MET A 264 -4.36 -6.82 -0.87
N LYS A 265 -5.40 -7.38 -0.28
CA LYS A 265 -6.80 -6.96 -0.53
C LYS A 265 -7.06 -5.50 -0.17
N ARG A 266 -6.43 -5.01 0.88
CA ARG A 266 -6.55 -3.63 1.33
C ARG A 266 -5.87 -2.66 0.35
N GLU A 267 -4.64 -2.95 -0.08
CA GLU A 267 -3.90 -2.15 -1.04
C GLU A 267 -4.58 -2.13 -2.42
N LEU A 268 -5.05 -3.28 -2.93
CA LEU A 268 -5.84 -3.34 -4.16
C LEU A 268 -7.16 -2.53 -4.07
N SER A 269 -7.78 -2.50 -2.90
CA SER A 269 -8.97 -1.66 -2.67
C SER A 269 -8.64 -0.18 -2.67
N LEU A 270 -7.44 0.21 -2.21
CA LEU A 270 -6.95 1.57 -2.31
C LEU A 270 -6.68 1.97 -3.76
N LEU A 271 -5.98 1.12 -4.53
CA LEU A 271 -5.75 1.34 -5.97
C LEU A 271 -7.07 1.57 -6.71
N ARG A 272 -8.06 0.74 -6.47
CA ARG A 272 -9.40 0.92 -7.03
C ARG A 272 -10.01 2.29 -6.70
N ARG A 273 -9.93 2.69 -5.42
CA ARG A 273 -10.50 3.95 -4.95
C ARG A 273 -9.86 5.17 -5.61
N VAL A 274 -8.59 5.08 -5.97
CA VAL A 274 -7.84 6.14 -6.66
C VAL A 274 -8.15 6.13 -8.17
N MET A 275 -8.16 4.95 -8.79
CA MET A 275 -8.27 4.85 -10.24
C MET A 275 -9.66 5.18 -10.78
N TRP A 276 -10.74 4.89 -10.05
CA TRP A 276 -12.09 5.22 -10.49
C TRP A 276 -12.31 6.73 -10.70
N PRO A 277 -12.01 7.61 -9.72
CA PRO A 277 -12.13 9.05 -9.95
C PRO A 277 -11.13 9.58 -11.00
N LEU A 278 -9.92 9.01 -11.07
CA LEU A 278 -8.93 9.41 -12.08
C LEU A 278 -9.41 9.13 -13.51
N ARG A 279 -10.08 8.00 -13.73
CA ARG A 279 -10.75 7.71 -14.99
C ARG A 279 -11.81 8.77 -15.34
N GLU A 280 -12.61 9.22 -14.37
CA GLU A 280 -13.61 10.29 -14.60
C GLU A 280 -12.93 11.60 -14.99
N VAL A 281 -11.82 11.96 -14.32
CA VAL A 281 -10.99 13.11 -14.68
C VAL A 281 -10.51 13.00 -16.14
N ALA A 282 -9.93 11.85 -16.52
CA ALA A 282 -9.45 11.61 -17.88
C ALA A 282 -10.60 11.67 -18.92
N ASN A 283 -11.78 11.15 -18.58
CA ASN A 283 -12.97 11.19 -19.41
C ASN A 283 -13.47 12.63 -19.61
N GLU A 284 -13.52 13.43 -18.55
CA GLU A 284 -13.92 14.85 -18.63
C GLU A 284 -12.96 15.65 -19.48
N LEU A 285 -11.65 15.51 -19.23
CA LEU A 285 -10.58 16.19 -20.00
C LEU A 285 -10.60 15.86 -21.50
N HIS A 286 -10.94 14.62 -21.84
CA HIS A 286 -11.02 14.17 -23.23
C HIS A 286 -12.31 14.59 -23.92
N ARG A 287 -13.47 14.54 -23.24
CA ARG A 287 -14.80 14.78 -23.85
C ARG A 287 -15.21 16.24 -23.91
N THR A 288 -14.86 17.00 -22.87
CA THR A 288 -15.31 18.36 -22.72
C THR A 288 -14.43 19.33 -23.52
N GLU A 289 -15.06 20.35 -24.12
CA GLU A 289 -14.32 21.45 -24.71
C GLU A 289 -13.82 22.39 -23.63
N ILE A 290 -12.56 22.19 -23.25
CA ILE A 290 -11.88 22.98 -22.22
C ILE A 290 -11.03 24.02 -22.93
N LYS A 291 -11.20 25.29 -22.57
CA LYS A 291 -10.47 26.43 -23.16
C LYS A 291 -8.95 26.23 -23.17
N TRP A 292 -8.41 25.61 -22.12
CA TRP A 292 -6.98 25.45 -21.88
C TRP A 292 -6.37 24.22 -22.57
N ILE A 293 -7.20 23.34 -23.13
CA ILE A 293 -6.78 22.09 -23.76
C ILE A 293 -7.02 22.15 -25.26
N THR A 294 -5.94 22.13 -26.03
CA THR A 294 -6.02 22.17 -27.49
C THR A 294 -6.69 20.91 -28.05
N LYS A 295 -7.36 21.02 -29.21
CA LYS A 295 -8.00 19.88 -29.88
C LYS A 295 -7.02 18.73 -30.14
N LYS A 296 -5.74 19.05 -30.43
CA LYS A 296 -4.69 18.03 -30.61
C LYS A 296 -4.39 17.28 -29.34
N VAL A 297 -4.32 17.96 -28.19
CA VAL A 297 -4.02 17.35 -26.88
C VAL A 297 -5.18 16.47 -26.41
N ARG A 298 -6.42 16.81 -26.72
CA ARG A 298 -7.59 15.95 -26.41
C ARG A 298 -7.46 14.54 -26.99
N THR A 299 -6.82 14.38 -28.14
CA THR A 299 -6.59 13.03 -28.69
C THR A 299 -5.62 12.21 -27.85
N PHE A 300 -4.61 12.85 -27.25
CA PHE A 300 -3.69 12.19 -26.34
C PHE A 300 -4.34 11.91 -24.96
N LEU A 301 -5.20 12.79 -24.48
CA LEU A 301 -5.96 12.56 -23.25
C LEU A 301 -6.95 11.38 -23.36
N ARG A 302 -7.36 11.03 -24.57
CA ARG A 302 -8.10 9.79 -24.81
C ARG A 302 -7.27 8.56 -24.48
N ASP A 303 -5.97 8.58 -24.80
CA ASP A 303 -5.04 7.49 -24.47
C ASP A 303 -4.93 7.30 -22.95
N VAL A 304 -4.82 8.42 -22.19
CA VAL A 304 -4.85 8.39 -20.72
C VAL A 304 -6.15 7.76 -20.19
N TYR A 305 -7.28 8.07 -20.80
CA TYR A 305 -8.56 7.45 -20.45
C TYR A 305 -8.56 5.93 -20.74
N ASP A 306 -8.09 5.51 -21.92
CA ASP A 306 -8.02 4.12 -22.31
C ASP A 306 -7.06 3.32 -21.38
N HIS A 307 -5.90 3.88 -21.00
CA HIS A 307 -4.99 3.31 -20.00
C HIS A 307 -5.65 3.21 -18.61
N SER A 308 -6.40 4.24 -18.20
CA SER A 308 -7.12 4.21 -16.93
C SER A 308 -8.14 3.07 -16.87
N LEU A 309 -8.83 2.77 -17.98
CA LEU A 309 -9.73 1.62 -18.07
C LEU A 309 -8.99 0.30 -17.91
N GLN A 310 -7.89 0.14 -18.66
CA GLN A 310 -7.06 -1.07 -18.58
C GLN A 310 -6.53 -1.32 -17.17
N ILE A 311 -6.05 -0.26 -16.48
CA ILE A 311 -5.59 -0.34 -15.10
C ILE A 311 -6.72 -0.79 -14.18
N ILE A 312 -7.93 -0.25 -14.32
CA ILE A 312 -9.09 -0.65 -13.51
C ILE A 312 -9.40 -2.14 -13.72
N GLU A 313 -9.39 -2.62 -14.96
CA GLU A 313 -9.63 -4.03 -15.28
C GLU A 313 -8.58 -4.94 -14.59
N ILE A 314 -7.30 -4.58 -14.64
CA ILE A 314 -6.23 -5.33 -13.97
C ILE A 314 -6.42 -5.30 -12.44
N VAL A 315 -6.75 -4.16 -11.86
CA VAL A 315 -7.03 -4.03 -10.42
C VAL A 315 -8.19 -4.93 -10.00
N GLU A 316 -9.29 -4.95 -10.76
CA GLU A 316 -10.43 -5.83 -10.45
C GLU A 316 -10.06 -7.31 -10.58
N MET A 317 -9.30 -7.69 -11.60
CA MET A 317 -8.79 -9.05 -11.76
C MET A 317 -7.92 -9.48 -10.57
N HIS A 318 -6.97 -8.65 -10.15
CA HIS A 318 -6.12 -8.94 -8.98
C HIS A 318 -6.94 -9.01 -7.68
N ARG A 319 -8.01 -8.21 -7.54
CA ARG A 319 -8.92 -8.28 -6.39
C ARG A 319 -9.69 -9.59 -6.33
N GLU A 320 -10.14 -10.10 -7.47
CA GLU A 320 -10.79 -11.41 -7.57
C GLU A 320 -9.82 -12.53 -7.22
N GLN A 321 -8.58 -12.47 -7.74
CA GLN A 321 -7.52 -13.42 -7.37
C GLN A 321 -7.24 -13.40 -5.87
N ALA A 322 -7.05 -12.21 -5.27
CA ALA A 322 -6.88 -12.08 -3.82
C ALA A 322 -8.09 -12.58 -3.01
N GLY A 323 -9.29 -12.48 -3.57
CA GLY A 323 -10.50 -13.11 -3.03
C GLY A 323 -10.40 -14.62 -3.00
N SER A 324 -10.06 -15.22 -4.14
CA SER A 324 -9.91 -16.68 -4.30
C SER A 324 -8.79 -17.26 -3.44
N LEU A 325 -7.69 -16.50 -3.22
CA LEU A 325 -6.62 -16.90 -2.30
C LEU A 325 -7.10 -17.08 -0.86
N ASN A 326 -8.05 -16.27 -0.40
CA ASN A 326 -8.62 -16.44 0.93
C ASN A 326 -9.40 -17.76 1.05
N ASP A 327 -10.13 -18.13 0.01
CA ASP A 327 -10.90 -19.39 -0.01
C ASP A 327 -9.95 -20.60 -0.10
N LEU A 328 -8.88 -20.49 -0.91
CA LEU A 328 -7.82 -21.47 -1.00
C LEU A 328 -7.11 -21.65 0.36
N TYR A 329 -6.80 -20.56 1.07
CA TYR A 329 -6.23 -20.58 2.41
C TYR A 329 -7.11 -21.34 3.40
N MET A 330 -8.41 -21.06 3.43
CA MET A 330 -9.35 -21.77 4.31
C MET A 330 -9.42 -23.27 3.98
N SER A 331 -9.38 -23.62 2.71
CA SER A 331 -9.32 -25.02 2.25
C SER A 331 -8.01 -25.70 2.67
N ALA A 332 -6.86 -25.04 2.49
CA ALA A 332 -5.54 -25.55 2.86
C ALA A 332 -5.42 -25.78 4.38
N VAL A 333 -5.91 -24.82 5.20
CA VAL A 333 -5.98 -24.99 6.67
C VAL A 333 -6.87 -26.17 7.06
N GLY A 334 -8.03 -26.32 6.40
CA GLY A 334 -8.93 -27.45 6.60
C GLY A 334 -8.27 -28.80 6.28
N ASN A 335 -7.57 -28.86 5.16
CA ASN A 335 -6.81 -30.06 4.76
C ASN A 335 -5.71 -30.40 5.77
N ARG A 336 -4.94 -29.40 6.22
CA ARG A 336 -3.90 -29.61 7.25
C ARG A 336 -4.48 -30.07 8.58
N MET A 337 -5.62 -29.52 8.99
CA MET A 337 -6.33 -30.00 10.19
C MET A 337 -6.75 -31.47 10.05
N ASN A 338 -7.27 -31.85 8.88
CA ASN A 338 -7.65 -33.23 8.59
C ASN A 338 -6.42 -34.18 8.62
N GLU A 339 -5.26 -33.74 8.13
CA GLU A 339 -4.01 -34.50 8.23
C GLU A 339 -3.56 -34.70 9.68
N ILE A 340 -3.59 -33.65 10.50
CA ILE A 340 -3.26 -33.73 11.93
C ILE A 340 -4.23 -34.68 12.64
N MET A 341 -5.53 -34.55 12.39
CA MET A 341 -6.55 -35.45 12.97
C MET A 341 -6.33 -36.90 12.52
N LYS A 342 -5.95 -37.12 11.27
CA LYS A 342 -5.61 -38.46 10.75
C LYS A 342 -4.43 -39.06 11.50
N VAL A 343 -3.34 -38.31 11.71
CA VAL A 343 -2.16 -38.76 12.45
C VAL A 343 -2.53 -39.06 13.90
N LEU A 344 -3.28 -38.18 14.56
CA LEU A 344 -3.74 -38.39 15.94
C LEU A 344 -4.62 -39.63 16.06
N THR A 345 -5.56 -39.82 15.13
CA THR A 345 -6.44 -40.99 15.08
C THR A 345 -5.65 -42.27 14.89
N LEU A 346 -4.64 -42.27 13.99
CA LEU A 346 -3.76 -43.40 13.79
C LEU A 346 -3.02 -43.74 15.08
N MET A 347 -2.39 -42.78 15.74
CA MET A 347 -1.67 -42.99 16.99
C MET A 347 -2.62 -43.56 18.06
N ALA A 348 -3.76 -42.94 18.28
CA ALA A 348 -4.75 -43.42 19.27
C ALA A 348 -5.24 -44.84 18.96
N SER A 349 -5.52 -45.13 17.69
CA SER A 349 -6.00 -46.47 17.26
C SER A 349 -5.01 -47.58 17.54
N PHE A 350 -3.69 -47.35 17.47
CA PHE A 350 -2.67 -48.30 17.81
C PHE A 350 -2.47 -48.44 19.33
N PHE A 351 -2.40 -47.32 20.05
CA PHE A 351 -2.04 -47.33 21.47
C PHE A 351 -3.18 -47.75 22.38
N ILE A 352 -4.43 -47.35 22.11
CA ILE A 352 -5.58 -47.58 23.00
C ILE A 352 -5.82 -49.10 23.21
N PRO A 353 -5.90 -49.93 22.14
CA PRO A 353 -6.11 -51.40 22.36
C PRO A 353 -4.96 -52.09 23.08
N ILE A 354 -3.71 -51.68 22.77
CA ILE A 354 -2.52 -52.28 23.44
C ILE A 354 -2.50 -51.90 24.91
N THR A 355 -2.77 -50.64 25.24
CA THR A 355 -2.82 -50.13 26.61
C THR A 355 -3.93 -50.82 27.38
N PHE A 356 -5.10 -51.03 26.73
CA PHE A 356 -6.20 -51.78 27.35
C PHE A 356 -5.81 -53.21 27.70
N VAL A 357 -5.20 -53.96 26.74
CA VAL A 357 -4.71 -55.33 27.01
C VAL A 357 -3.66 -55.33 28.13
N ALA A 358 -2.68 -54.42 28.08
CA ALA A 358 -1.66 -54.32 29.13
C ALA A 358 -2.28 -53.93 30.49
N GLY A 359 -3.29 -53.07 30.48
CA GLY A 359 -4.03 -52.67 31.71
C GLY A 359 -4.78 -53.82 32.36
N VAL A 360 -5.42 -54.68 31.53
CA VAL A 360 -6.10 -55.87 32.05
C VAL A 360 -5.12 -56.82 32.76
N TYR A 361 -3.96 -57.07 32.12
CA TYR A 361 -2.92 -57.91 32.74
C TYR A 361 -2.16 -57.25 33.90
N GLY A 362 -2.27 -55.92 34.03
CA GLY A 362 -1.69 -55.19 35.14
C GLY A 362 -2.64 -55.01 36.34
N MET A 363 -3.87 -55.56 36.30
CA MET A 363 -4.84 -55.50 37.41
C MET A 363 -4.48 -56.47 38.55
N ASN A 364 -4.74 -56.07 39.79
CA ASN A 364 -4.43 -56.86 40.99
C ASN A 364 -5.60 -57.77 41.37
N PHE A 365 -6.10 -58.58 40.45
CA PHE A 365 -7.05 -59.63 40.80
C PHE A 365 -6.38 -60.81 41.49
N GLU A 366 -6.99 -61.41 42.52
CA GLU A 366 -6.44 -62.58 43.23
C GLU A 366 -6.26 -63.81 42.32
N TYR A 367 -7.08 -63.95 41.29
CA TYR A 367 -7.03 -65.06 40.36
C TYR A 367 -7.19 -64.58 38.92
N ILE A 368 -6.06 -64.63 38.15
CA ILE A 368 -6.02 -64.44 36.69
C ILE A 368 -5.53 -65.76 36.10
N PRO A 369 -6.42 -66.57 35.47
CA PRO A 369 -6.04 -67.91 35.00
C PRO A 369 -4.84 -67.93 34.05
N GLU A 370 -4.69 -66.92 33.23
CA GLU A 370 -3.67 -66.80 32.20
C GLU A 370 -2.27 -66.53 32.79
N LEU A 371 -2.12 -65.95 33.97
CA LEU A 371 -0.83 -65.69 34.63
C LEU A 371 -0.12 -66.99 35.07
N GLY A 372 -0.88 -68.04 35.31
CA GLY A 372 -0.32 -69.38 35.60
C GLY A 372 0.24 -70.15 34.38
N TRP A 373 0.07 -69.61 33.20
CA TRP A 373 0.44 -70.30 31.95
C TRP A 373 1.90 -69.98 31.57
N LYS A 374 2.70 -71.03 31.31
CA LYS A 374 4.14 -70.86 30.99
C LYS A 374 4.43 -70.01 29.75
N TYR A 375 3.47 -69.89 28.85
CA TYR A 375 3.58 -69.13 27.59
C TYR A 375 2.76 -67.83 27.55
N SER A 376 2.18 -67.43 28.69
CA SER A 376 1.30 -66.23 28.75
C SER A 376 1.97 -64.95 28.27
N TYR A 377 3.24 -64.73 28.58
CA TYR A 377 4.00 -63.61 28.11
C TYR A 377 4.16 -63.56 26.56
N GLY A 378 4.43 -64.75 25.98
CA GLY A 378 4.48 -64.86 24.50
C GLY A 378 3.07 -64.68 23.89
N GLY A 379 2.03 -65.18 24.54
CA GLY A 379 0.62 -64.92 24.13
C GLY A 379 0.21 -63.44 24.15
N PHE A 380 0.60 -62.73 25.19
CA PHE A 380 0.39 -61.29 25.30
C PHE A 380 0.99 -60.51 24.09
N TRP A 381 2.30 -60.77 23.79
CA TRP A 381 2.96 -60.17 22.64
C TRP A 381 2.35 -60.61 21.30
N GLY A 382 1.90 -61.87 21.20
CA GLY A 382 1.20 -62.37 20.01
C GLY A 382 -0.12 -61.60 19.77
N VAL A 383 -0.91 -61.31 20.79
CA VAL A 383 -2.13 -60.51 20.68
C VAL A 383 -1.80 -59.08 20.31
N CYS A 384 -0.85 -58.45 21.00
CA CYS A 384 -0.43 -57.08 20.70
C CYS A 384 0.05 -56.93 19.24
N LEU A 385 0.90 -57.82 18.75
CA LEU A 385 1.40 -57.83 17.37
C LEU A 385 0.29 -58.09 16.35
N SER A 386 -0.69 -58.94 16.68
CA SER A 386 -1.86 -59.19 15.83
C SER A 386 -2.74 -57.95 15.70
N ILE A 387 -2.95 -57.20 16.80
CA ILE A 387 -3.67 -55.92 16.78
C ILE A 387 -2.93 -54.91 15.91
N VAL A 388 -1.62 -54.71 16.14
CA VAL A 388 -0.82 -53.77 15.35
C VAL A 388 -0.81 -54.15 13.86
N GLY A 389 -0.56 -55.42 13.55
CA GLY A 389 -0.54 -55.91 12.17
C GLY A 389 -1.89 -55.77 11.48
N GLY A 390 -2.97 -56.14 12.16
CA GLY A 390 -4.34 -56.02 11.64
C GLY A 390 -4.74 -54.56 11.35
N LEU A 391 -4.48 -53.67 12.32
CA LEU A 391 -4.73 -52.23 12.13
C LEU A 391 -3.83 -51.62 11.06
N GLY A 392 -2.54 -52.03 11.01
CA GLY A 392 -1.62 -51.59 9.97
C GLY A 392 -2.09 -51.95 8.57
N ILE A 393 -2.54 -53.21 8.36
CA ILE A 393 -3.10 -53.69 7.09
C ILE A 393 -4.40 -52.93 6.76
N TYR A 394 -5.27 -52.70 7.76
CA TYR A 394 -6.52 -51.95 7.57
C TYR A 394 -6.25 -50.52 7.10
N PHE A 395 -5.36 -49.78 7.80
CA PHE A 395 -5.04 -48.40 7.43
C PHE A 395 -4.26 -48.30 6.12
N PHE A 396 -3.38 -49.28 5.83
CA PHE A 396 -2.68 -49.38 4.52
C PHE A 396 -3.70 -49.57 3.38
N ARG A 397 -4.69 -50.46 3.52
CA ARG A 397 -5.74 -50.68 2.53
C ARG A 397 -6.64 -49.45 2.36
N ARG A 398 -6.87 -48.68 3.41
CA ARG A 398 -7.62 -47.41 3.35
C ARG A 398 -6.80 -46.25 2.76
N GLY A 399 -5.51 -46.44 2.51
CA GLY A 399 -4.62 -45.42 1.96
C GLY A 399 -4.25 -44.33 3.01
N TRP A 400 -4.38 -44.64 4.31
CA TRP A 400 -4.01 -43.72 5.38
C TRP A 400 -2.52 -43.82 5.71
N ILE A 401 -1.87 -44.92 5.39
CA ILE A 401 -0.43 -45.18 5.55
C ILE A 401 0.14 -45.56 4.17
N GLY A 402 1.30 -45.04 3.81
CA GLY A 402 2.07 -45.45 2.64
C GLY A 402 1.70 -44.83 1.29
N ARG A 403 0.75 -43.88 1.20
CA ARG A 403 0.59 -43.06 -0.01
C ARG A 403 1.09 -41.63 0.30
N ARG A 404 2.16 -41.26 -0.31
CA ARG A 404 2.54 -39.87 -0.58
C ARG A 404 1.79 -39.36 -1.79
#